data_164613f16250a64f82418572c7a1f9e5
#
_entry.id   164613f16250a64f82418572c7a1f9e5
#
_cell.length_a   1.000
_cell.length_b   1.000
_cell.length_c   1.000
_cell.angle_alpha   90.00
_cell.angle_beta   90.00
_cell.angle_gamma   90.00
#
_symmetry.space_group_name_H-M   'P 1'
#
loop_
_entity.id
_entity.type
_entity.pdbx_description
1 polymer ?
#
loop_
_entity_poly.entity_id
_entity_poly.type
_entity_poly.pdbx_seq_one_letter_code
_entity_poly.pdbx_strand_id
1 'polypeptide(L)'
;LGLDIAHMPSHYIEKVQAILTALPTISWADTAVGFATLFVLTQWHKLRLPVPGHLPAVIIGTLMALALGQFGISVETIGTAFQYTLSDGTTGHGIPNVLPEFALPWNIPNAQGEIINWNFDRIQTLLPAAFSMAVLGAIESLLCAVILDNMTDTKHHSNNELLAQGLGNIISPFLGGITATAAIARSAANVKSGAVSPIASVIHALLVLFSLLFFANALSYLPLSSMAALLLMVAWHMANVPEIIRLARRSTKNEIAVLFTCLILTVLFDMVIAISVGVLLASLLFIR
;
A
#
# COMPACT_ATOMS: atom_id res chain seq x y z
N LEU A 1 16.81 -1.03 4.95
CA LEU A 1 17.97 -0.97 5.83
C LEU A 1 18.32 -2.31 6.48
N GLY A 2 17.41 -3.32 6.44
CA GLY A 2 17.62 -4.63 7.08
C GLY A 2 17.88 -4.49 8.59
N LEU A 3 16.99 -3.77 9.29
CA LEU A 3 17.06 -3.59 10.74
C LEU A 3 16.46 -4.80 11.45
N ASP A 4 17.11 -5.30 12.47
CA ASP A 4 16.58 -6.36 13.32
C ASP A 4 15.63 -5.75 14.36
N ILE A 5 14.31 -5.83 14.09
CA ILE A 5 13.26 -5.36 15.00
C ILE A 5 12.31 -6.52 15.25
N ALA A 6 12.41 -7.13 16.42
CA ALA A 6 11.63 -8.31 16.82
C ALA A 6 10.11 -8.02 16.81
N HIS A 7 9.67 -6.82 17.15
CA HIS A 7 8.27 -6.43 17.17
C HIS A 7 8.13 -4.95 16.77
N MET A 8 7.38 -4.68 15.71
CA MET A 8 7.12 -3.31 15.29
C MET A 8 5.89 -2.77 16.06
N PRO A 9 6.05 -1.69 16.86
CA PRO A 9 4.95 -1.09 17.59
C PRO A 9 3.85 -0.55 16.69
N SER A 10 2.62 -0.39 17.21
CA SER A 10 1.49 0.15 16.45
C SER A 10 1.54 1.69 16.32
N HIS A 11 1.98 2.39 17.37
CA HIS A 11 2.00 3.86 17.40
C HIS A 11 3.21 4.45 16.68
N TYR A 12 3.01 5.57 15.98
CA TYR A 12 4.03 6.23 15.17
C TYR A 12 5.30 6.60 15.96
N ILE A 13 5.14 7.20 17.13
CA ILE A 13 6.28 7.63 17.97
C ILE A 13 7.12 6.43 18.41
N GLU A 14 6.46 5.35 18.83
CA GLU A 14 7.12 4.11 19.23
C GLU A 14 7.83 3.43 18.04
N LYS A 15 7.23 3.49 16.83
CA LYS A 15 7.88 3.01 15.58
C LYS A 15 9.17 3.78 15.32
N VAL A 16 9.14 5.10 15.42
CA VAL A 16 10.32 5.93 15.22
C VAL A 16 11.39 5.60 16.26
N GLN A 17 11.01 5.45 17.52
CA GLN A 17 11.92 5.06 18.57
C GLN A 17 12.51 3.65 18.34
N ALA A 18 11.70 2.67 17.96
CA ALA A 18 12.17 1.33 17.63
C ALA A 18 13.17 1.34 16.45
N ILE A 19 12.90 2.12 15.41
CA ILE A 19 13.81 2.27 14.27
C ILE A 19 15.12 2.93 14.72
N LEU A 20 15.06 3.98 15.53
CA LEU A 20 16.27 4.68 16.01
C LEU A 20 17.13 3.79 16.91
N THR A 21 16.50 2.98 17.76
CA THR A 21 17.22 2.05 18.63
C THR A 21 17.82 0.87 17.87
N ALA A 22 17.19 0.47 16.76
CA ALA A 22 17.69 -0.61 15.90
C ALA A 22 18.71 -0.16 14.84
N LEU A 23 19.02 1.14 14.73
CA LEU A 23 20.02 1.64 13.77
C LEU A 23 21.39 0.93 13.85
N PRO A 24 21.92 0.55 15.03
CA PRO A 24 23.18 -0.19 15.09
C PRO A 24 23.15 -1.58 14.42
N THR A 25 21.96 -2.14 14.16
CA THR A 25 21.80 -3.46 13.53
C THR A 25 21.68 -3.40 12.00
N ILE A 26 22.01 -2.26 11.37
CA ILE A 26 21.90 -2.08 9.92
C ILE A 26 22.65 -3.19 9.17
N SER A 27 21.92 -3.89 8.29
CA SER A 27 22.51 -4.78 7.29
C SER A 27 23.08 -3.95 6.14
N TRP A 28 24.40 -3.97 5.98
CA TRP A 28 25.04 -3.26 4.87
C TRP A 28 24.64 -3.82 3.49
N ALA A 29 24.37 -5.15 3.42
CA ALA A 29 23.99 -5.80 2.18
C ALA A 29 22.59 -5.35 1.73
N ASP A 30 21.60 -5.38 2.64
CA ASP A 30 20.25 -4.88 2.36
C ASP A 30 20.25 -3.40 2.02
N THR A 31 21.05 -2.63 2.73
CA THR A 31 21.22 -1.19 2.49
C THR A 31 21.81 -0.94 1.10
N ALA A 32 22.85 -1.67 0.71
CA ALA A 32 23.47 -1.55 -0.61
C ALA A 32 22.50 -1.91 -1.75
N VAL A 33 21.72 -2.99 -1.60
CA VAL A 33 20.68 -3.38 -2.58
C VAL A 33 19.60 -2.32 -2.68
N GLY A 34 19.11 -1.80 -1.55
CA GLY A 34 18.12 -0.73 -1.50
C GLY A 34 18.61 0.55 -2.19
N PHE A 35 19.82 0.99 -1.89
CA PHE A 35 20.43 2.16 -2.55
C PHE A 35 20.69 1.93 -4.03
N ALA A 36 21.15 0.76 -4.45
CA ALA A 36 21.35 0.43 -5.87
C ALA A 36 20.02 0.50 -6.62
N THR A 37 18.94 -0.08 -6.03
CA THR A 37 17.60 0.01 -6.61
C THR A 37 17.12 1.46 -6.71
N LEU A 38 17.29 2.26 -5.67
CA LEU A 38 16.91 3.66 -5.66
C LEU A 38 17.71 4.48 -6.67
N PHE A 39 19.00 4.21 -6.79
CA PHE A 39 19.86 4.84 -7.80
C PHE A 39 19.37 4.54 -9.22
N VAL A 40 19.07 3.28 -9.53
CA VAL A 40 18.53 2.90 -10.83
C VAL A 40 17.21 3.62 -11.08
N LEU A 41 16.28 3.65 -10.13
CA LEU A 41 15.01 4.35 -10.25
C LEU A 41 15.18 5.84 -10.58
N THR A 42 16.10 6.52 -9.92
CA THR A 42 16.34 7.95 -10.14
C THR A 42 17.04 8.24 -11.45
N GLN A 43 17.97 7.38 -11.89
CA GLN A 43 18.74 7.60 -13.12
C GLN A 43 18.02 7.08 -14.37
N TRP A 44 17.10 6.11 -14.24
CA TRP A 44 16.41 5.49 -15.38
C TRP A 44 15.69 6.49 -16.28
N HIS A 45 15.08 7.50 -15.66
CA HIS A 45 14.42 8.57 -16.40
C HIS A 45 15.34 9.29 -17.39
N LYS A 46 16.65 9.36 -17.12
CA LYS A 46 17.63 10.01 -18.01
C LYS A 46 17.92 9.19 -19.28
N LEU A 47 17.70 7.88 -19.24
CA LEU A 47 17.95 6.97 -20.36
C LEU A 47 16.87 7.06 -21.44
N ARG A 48 15.74 7.73 -21.20
CA ARG A 48 14.61 7.93 -22.14
C ARG A 48 14.12 6.64 -22.80
N LEU A 49 14.25 5.50 -22.13
CA LEU A 49 13.77 4.22 -22.60
C LEU A 49 12.25 4.11 -22.45
N PRO A 50 11.54 3.40 -23.35
CA PRO A 50 10.08 3.26 -23.28
C PRO A 50 9.59 2.36 -22.13
N VAL A 51 10.51 1.78 -21.36
CA VAL A 51 10.21 0.87 -20.25
C VAL A 51 10.18 1.64 -18.93
N PRO A 52 9.13 1.47 -18.10
CA PRO A 52 9.07 2.08 -16.76
C PRO A 52 10.25 1.63 -15.90
N GLY A 53 10.90 2.56 -15.20
CA GLY A 53 12.11 2.29 -14.41
C GLY A 53 11.93 1.32 -13.24
N HIS A 54 10.70 1.08 -12.83
CA HIS A 54 10.40 0.18 -11.71
C HIS A 54 10.83 -1.27 -11.98
N LEU A 55 10.55 -1.80 -13.18
CA LEU A 55 10.93 -3.17 -13.53
C LEU A 55 12.45 -3.37 -13.57
N PRO A 56 13.23 -2.57 -14.33
CA PRO A 56 14.68 -2.71 -14.34
C PRO A 56 15.32 -2.53 -12.96
N ALA A 57 14.81 -1.59 -12.16
CA ALA A 57 15.34 -1.34 -10.82
C ALA A 57 15.19 -2.57 -9.90
N VAL A 58 14.01 -3.20 -9.92
CA VAL A 58 13.77 -4.42 -9.15
C VAL A 58 14.61 -5.60 -9.67
N ILE A 59 14.72 -5.76 -10.99
CA ILE A 59 15.54 -6.83 -11.59
C ILE A 59 17.00 -6.65 -11.17
N ILE A 60 17.55 -5.45 -11.25
CA ILE A 60 18.94 -5.17 -10.86
C ILE A 60 19.15 -5.42 -9.38
N GLY A 61 18.20 -4.96 -8.53
CA GLY A 61 18.24 -5.23 -7.09
C GLY A 61 18.21 -6.73 -6.77
N THR A 62 17.37 -7.50 -7.47
CA THR A 62 17.29 -8.95 -7.30
C THR A 62 18.57 -9.66 -7.77
N LEU A 63 19.11 -9.27 -8.93
CA LEU A 63 20.37 -9.83 -9.42
C LEU A 63 21.54 -9.51 -8.46
N MET A 64 21.55 -8.32 -7.90
CA MET A 64 22.56 -7.95 -6.90
C MET A 64 22.42 -8.78 -5.60
N ALA A 65 21.19 -9.00 -5.13
CA ALA A 65 20.94 -9.84 -3.95
C ALA A 65 21.36 -11.29 -4.21
N LEU A 66 21.05 -11.85 -5.39
CA LEU A 66 21.49 -13.19 -5.79
C LEU A 66 23.02 -13.29 -5.88
N ALA A 67 23.68 -12.28 -6.44
CA ALA A 67 25.14 -12.23 -6.51
C ALA A 67 25.76 -12.20 -5.09
N LEU A 68 25.25 -11.37 -4.18
CA LEU A 68 25.70 -11.34 -2.79
C LEU A 68 25.49 -12.68 -2.08
N GLY A 69 24.37 -13.37 -2.37
CA GLY A 69 24.10 -14.72 -1.86
C GLY A 69 25.16 -15.75 -2.27
N GLN A 70 25.73 -15.65 -3.47
CA GLN A 70 26.82 -16.54 -3.88
C GLN A 70 28.12 -16.33 -3.08
N PHE A 71 28.31 -15.15 -2.54
CA PHE A 71 29.44 -14.83 -1.64
C PHE A 71 29.12 -15.11 -0.16
N GLY A 72 28.02 -15.81 0.13
CA GLY A 72 27.62 -16.14 1.50
C GLY A 72 27.02 -14.98 2.29
N ILE A 73 26.67 -13.88 1.61
CA ILE A 73 26.05 -12.71 2.23
C ILE A 73 24.55 -12.78 2.00
N SER A 74 23.77 -13.00 3.07
CA SER A 74 22.32 -13.10 3.00
C SER A 74 21.70 -11.69 2.88
N VAL A 75 20.76 -11.56 1.94
CA VAL A 75 19.87 -10.39 1.80
C VAL A 75 18.46 -10.89 2.04
N GLU A 76 17.67 -10.13 2.78
CA GLU A 76 16.32 -10.51 3.12
C GLU A 76 15.41 -10.39 1.90
N THR A 77 14.74 -11.48 1.55
CA THR A 77 13.84 -11.60 0.40
C THR A 77 12.42 -11.94 0.86
N ILE A 78 11.44 -11.84 -0.05
CA ILE A 78 10.07 -12.28 0.24
C ILE A 78 10.07 -13.75 0.70
N GLY A 79 10.89 -14.61 0.06
CA GLY A 79 10.98 -16.02 0.40
C GLY A 79 11.57 -16.30 1.77
N THR A 80 12.46 -15.46 2.28
CA THR A 80 13.05 -15.64 3.61
C THR A 80 12.22 -15.01 4.72
N ALA A 81 11.55 -13.89 4.45
CA ALA A 81 10.81 -13.11 5.44
C ALA A 81 9.40 -13.63 5.69
N PHE A 82 8.74 -14.20 4.68
CA PHE A 82 7.34 -14.59 4.78
C PHE A 82 7.17 -16.10 4.72
N GLN A 83 6.30 -16.61 5.58
CA GLN A 83 5.85 -17.99 5.59
C GLN A 83 4.34 -18.00 5.39
N TYR A 84 3.84 -19.02 4.72
CA TYR A 84 2.42 -19.26 4.57
C TYR A 84 2.08 -20.69 4.96
N THR A 85 0.83 -20.88 5.39
CA THR A 85 0.25 -22.21 5.67
C THR A 85 -0.97 -22.35 4.77
N LEU A 86 -1.00 -23.41 3.98
CA LEU A 86 -2.14 -23.75 3.14
C LEU A 86 -3.26 -24.40 3.95
N SER A 87 -4.44 -24.49 3.38
CA SER A 87 -5.62 -25.12 4.00
C SER A 87 -5.42 -26.61 4.31
N ASP A 88 -4.49 -27.27 3.62
CA ASP A 88 -4.08 -28.66 3.87
C ASP A 88 -3.07 -28.83 5.01
N GLY A 89 -2.66 -27.73 5.66
CA GLY A 89 -1.68 -27.69 6.74
C GLY A 89 -0.22 -27.67 6.27
N THR A 90 0.05 -27.68 4.96
CA THR A 90 1.41 -27.54 4.45
C THR A 90 1.91 -26.11 4.63
N THR A 91 3.15 -25.99 5.14
CA THR A 91 3.82 -24.71 5.29
C THR A 91 4.81 -24.48 4.16
N GLY A 92 4.86 -23.28 3.65
CA GLY A 92 5.83 -22.87 2.64
C GLY A 92 6.41 -21.49 2.93
N HIS A 93 7.42 -21.11 2.16
CA HIS A 93 8.07 -19.81 2.25
C HIS A 93 7.79 -18.97 1.02
N GLY A 94 7.62 -17.67 1.22
CA GLY A 94 7.38 -16.71 0.14
C GLY A 94 5.91 -16.60 -0.25
N ILE A 95 5.63 -16.63 -1.54
CA ILE A 95 4.28 -16.45 -2.10
C ILE A 95 3.73 -17.81 -2.52
N PRO A 96 2.54 -18.22 -2.04
CA PRO A 96 1.91 -19.46 -2.48
C PRO A 96 1.48 -19.37 -3.96
N ASN A 97 1.79 -20.38 -4.75
CA ASN A 97 1.41 -20.50 -6.16
C ASN A 97 0.10 -21.26 -6.34
N VAL A 98 -0.89 -20.94 -5.52
CA VAL A 98 -2.21 -21.56 -5.54
C VAL A 98 -3.28 -20.54 -5.89
N LEU A 99 -4.36 -21.04 -6.49
CA LEU A 99 -5.53 -20.19 -6.73
C LEU A 99 -6.19 -19.80 -5.40
N PRO A 100 -6.79 -18.61 -5.32
CA PRO A 100 -7.61 -18.23 -4.17
C PRO A 100 -8.73 -19.25 -3.99
N GLU A 101 -8.82 -19.84 -2.80
CA GLU A 101 -9.89 -20.77 -2.46
C GLU A 101 -11.12 -20.00 -1.99
N PHE A 102 -12.30 -20.52 -2.35
CA PHE A 102 -13.55 -19.98 -1.82
C PHE A 102 -13.67 -20.39 -0.35
N ALA A 103 -13.66 -19.41 0.52
CA ALA A 103 -13.83 -19.62 1.95
C ALA A 103 -14.88 -18.66 2.51
N LEU A 104 -15.66 -19.15 3.47
CA LEU A 104 -16.58 -18.29 4.20
C LEU A 104 -15.78 -17.47 5.21
N PRO A 105 -15.83 -16.12 5.17
CA PRO A 105 -14.99 -15.27 6.04
C PRO A 105 -15.11 -15.56 7.53
N TRP A 106 -16.28 -16.04 7.95
CA TRP A 106 -16.54 -16.40 9.35
C TRP A 106 -16.01 -17.77 9.77
N ASN A 107 -15.54 -18.59 8.81
CA ASN A 107 -14.92 -19.88 9.08
C ASN A 107 -13.39 -19.83 8.98
N ILE A 108 -12.81 -18.67 8.68
CA ILE A 108 -11.37 -18.50 8.59
C ILE A 108 -10.79 -18.55 10.01
N PRO A 109 -9.81 -19.44 10.29
CA PRO A 109 -9.19 -19.51 11.60
C PRO A 109 -8.35 -18.25 11.87
N ASN A 110 -8.24 -17.90 13.15
CA ASN A 110 -7.34 -16.84 13.60
C ASN A 110 -5.86 -17.28 13.49
N ALA A 111 -4.93 -16.39 13.84
CA ALA A 111 -3.49 -16.68 13.83
C ALA A 111 -3.09 -17.86 14.75
N GLN A 112 -3.95 -18.26 15.67
CA GLN A 112 -3.78 -19.40 16.58
C GLN A 112 -4.43 -20.68 16.06
N GLY A 113 -5.05 -20.65 14.87
CA GLY A 113 -5.71 -21.81 14.25
C GLY A 113 -7.14 -22.08 14.77
N GLU A 114 -7.72 -21.20 15.57
CA GLU A 114 -9.05 -21.35 16.12
C GLU A 114 -10.11 -20.66 15.25
N ILE A 115 -11.24 -21.31 15.02
CA ILE A 115 -12.39 -20.68 14.35
C ILE A 115 -13.03 -19.68 15.32
N ILE A 116 -13.20 -18.46 14.84
CA ILE A 116 -13.77 -17.38 15.63
C ILE A 116 -15.26 -17.61 15.83
N ASN A 117 -15.68 -17.75 17.09
CA ASN A 117 -17.10 -17.77 17.42
C ASN A 117 -17.71 -16.38 17.28
N TRP A 118 -18.62 -16.20 16.34
CA TRP A 118 -19.33 -14.95 16.11
C TRP A 118 -20.46 -14.80 17.11
N ASN A 119 -20.37 -13.79 17.96
CA ASN A 119 -21.43 -13.39 18.88
C ASN A 119 -21.72 -11.90 18.70
N PHE A 120 -22.82 -11.43 19.29
CA PHE A 120 -23.25 -10.04 19.17
C PHE A 120 -22.22 -9.05 19.72
N ASP A 121 -21.55 -9.39 20.80
CA ASP A 121 -20.54 -8.51 21.43
C ASP A 121 -19.34 -8.28 20.49
N ARG A 122 -18.88 -9.31 19.77
CA ARG A 122 -17.82 -9.18 18.78
C ARG A 122 -18.23 -8.31 17.60
N ILE A 123 -19.45 -8.50 17.09
CA ILE A 123 -19.98 -7.65 16.01
C ILE A 123 -20.01 -6.19 16.48
N GLN A 124 -20.51 -5.93 17.69
CA GLN A 124 -20.54 -4.59 18.26
C GLN A 124 -19.15 -3.98 18.41
N THR A 125 -18.16 -4.76 18.80
CA THR A 125 -16.76 -4.32 18.93
C THR A 125 -16.12 -3.99 17.56
N LEU A 126 -16.46 -4.73 16.50
CA LEU A 126 -15.90 -4.53 15.16
C LEU A 126 -16.62 -3.43 14.36
N LEU A 127 -17.87 -3.12 14.72
CA LEU A 127 -18.70 -2.19 13.95
C LEU A 127 -18.09 -0.79 13.80
N PRO A 128 -17.48 -0.16 14.82
CA PRO A 128 -16.85 1.15 14.66
C PRO A 128 -15.67 1.12 13.68
N ALA A 129 -14.85 0.07 13.72
CA ALA A 129 -13.73 -0.09 12.79
C ALA A 129 -14.24 -0.31 11.35
N ALA A 130 -15.25 -1.18 11.18
CA ALA A 130 -15.87 -1.43 9.89
C ALA A 130 -16.49 -0.16 9.29
N PHE A 131 -17.20 0.63 10.11
CA PHE A 131 -17.76 1.91 9.68
C PHE A 131 -16.67 2.91 9.27
N SER A 132 -15.61 3.02 10.06
CA SER A 132 -14.48 3.90 9.75
C SER A 132 -13.80 3.51 8.43
N MET A 133 -13.58 2.21 8.21
CA MET A 133 -13.01 1.70 6.95
C MET A 133 -13.94 1.96 5.76
N ALA A 134 -15.26 1.81 5.94
CA ALA A 134 -16.24 2.07 4.88
C ALA A 134 -16.24 3.55 4.48
N VAL A 135 -16.26 4.46 5.46
CA VAL A 135 -16.22 5.91 5.21
C VAL A 135 -14.90 6.31 4.55
N LEU A 136 -13.77 5.81 5.05
CA LEU A 136 -12.45 6.06 4.47
C LEU A 136 -12.38 5.59 3.02
N GLY A 137 -12.80 4.35 2.76
CA GLY A 137 -12.80 3.77 1.42
C GLY A 137 -13.70 4.55 0.45
N ALA A 138 -14.87 5.00 0.91
CA ALA A 138 -15.76 5.82 0.11
C ALA A 138 -15.12 7.19 -0.26
N ILE A 139 -14.51 7.86 0.72
CA ILE A 139 -13.84 9.15 0.49
C ILE A 139 -12.67 8.98 -0.48
N GLU A 140 -11.80 7.99 -0.27
CA GLU A 140 -10.66 7.75 -1.15
C GLU A 140 -11.08 7.42 -2.58
N SER A 141 -12.09 6.57 -2.76
CA SER A 141 -12.58 6.20 -4.09
C SER A 141 -13.17 7.39 -4.84
N LEU A 142 -14.02 8.19 -4.17
CA LEU A 142 -14.57 9.39 -4.78
C LEU A 142 -13.51 10.44 -5.06
N LEU A 143 -12.53 10.62 -4.18
CA LEU A 143 -11.42 11.53 -4.43
C LEU A 143 -10.58 11.06 -5.64
N CYS A 144 -10.32 9.76 -5.75
CA CYS A 144 -9.64 9.18 -6.91
C CYS A 144 -10.42 9.44 -8.20
N ALA A 145 -11.75 9.23 -8.18
CA ALA A 145 -12.62 9.46 -9.32
C ALA A 145 -12.60 10.93 -9.77
N VAL A 146 -12.67 11.87 -8.82
CA VAL A 146 -12.58 13.32 -9.12
C VAL A 146 -11.23 13.70 -9.74
N ILE A 147 -10.13 13.13 -9.22
CA ILE A 147 -8.79 13.37 -9.79
C ILE A 147 -8.70 12.84 -11.22
N LEU A 148 -9.24 11.66 -11.48
CA LEU A 148 -9.24 11.05 -12.81
C LEU A 148 -10.14 11.82 -13.79
N ASP A 149 -11.28 12.30 -13.36
CA ASP A 149 -12.15 13.16 -14.16
C ASP A 149 -11.39 14.40 -14.65
N ASN A 150 -10.66 15.05 -13.75
CA ASN A 150 -9.83 16.21 -14.11
C ASN A 150 -8.69 15.87 -15.08
N MET A 151 -8.22 14.62 -15.10
CA MET A 151 -7.15 14.16 -15.99
C MET A 151 -7.66 13.73 -17.36
N THR A 152 -8.91 13.29 -17.46
CA THR A 152 -9.50 12.68 -18.65
C THR A 152 -10.60 13.50 -19.27
N ASP A 153 -10.97 14.63 -18.64
CA ASP A 153 -12.10 15.50 -19.02
C ASP A 153 -13.43 14.71 -19.11
N THR A 154 -13.62 13.79 -18.17
CA THR A 154 -14.85 12.99 -18.04
C THR A 154 -15.58 13.33 -16.76
N LYS A 155 -16.73 12.71 -16.54
CA LYS A 155 -17.50 12.80 -15.29
C LYS A 155 -17.93 11.42 -14.83
N HIS A 156 -17.55 11.07 -13.61
CA HIS A 156 -17.98 9.82 -12.97
C HIS A 156 -19.39 9.95 -12.38
N HIS A 157 -20.01 8.80 -12.12
CA HIS A 157 -21.25 8.69 -11.35
C HIS A 157 -20.94 8.19 -9.94
N SER A 158 -20.91 9.09 -8.95
CA SER A 158 -20.49 8.80 -7.57
C SER A 158 -21.24 7.62 -6.93
N ASN A 159 -22.55 7.50 -7.18
CA ASN A 159 -23.34 6.39 -6.64
C ASN A 159 -22.93 5.03 -7.24
N ASN A 160 -22.66 5.00 -8.55
CA ASN A 160 -22.22 3.77 -9.21
C ASN A 160 -20.83 3.35 -8.74
N GLU A 161 -19.95 4.32 -8.53
CA GLU A 161 -18.60 4.08 -8.01
C GLU A 161 -18.65 3.46 -6.61
N LEU A 162 -19.44 4.04 -5.70
CA LEU A 162 -19.61 3.50 -4.34
C LEU A 162 -20.29 2.13 -4.33
N LEU A 163 -21.29 1.91 -5.20
CA LEU A 163 -21.92 0.60 -5.33
C LEU A 163 -20.94 -0.46 -5.82
N ALA A 164 -20.16 -0.16 -6.86
CA ALA A 164 -19.16 -1.07 -7.39
C ALA A 164 -18.10 -1.42 -6.35
N GLN A 165 -17.62 -0.42 -5.61
CA GLN A 165 -16.69 -0.60 -4.51
C GLN A 165 -17.27 -1.46 -3.40
N GLY A 166 -18.51 -1.18 -2.99
CA GLY A 166 -19.20 -1.94 -1.94
C GLY A 166 -19.37 -3.41 -2.33
N LEU A 167 -19.83 -3.68 -3.56
CA LEU A 167 -19.97 -5.05 -4.08
C LEU A 167 -18.62 -5.77 -4.15
N GLY A 168 -17.56 -5.10 -4.62
CA GLY A 168 -16.21 -5.66 -4.65
C GLY A 168 -15.72 -6.04 -3.26
N ASN A 169 -15.95 -5.19 -2.27
CA ASN A 169 -15.55 -5.42 -0.87
C ASN A 169 -16.41 -6.46 -0.14
N ILE A 170 -17.62 -6.75 -0.62
CA ILE A 170 -18.44 -7.87 -0.14
C ILE A 170 -17.94 -9.20 -0.71
N ILE A 171 -17.57 -9.21 -2.00
CA ILE A 171 -17.15 -10.45 -2.70
C ILE A 171 -15.70 -10.83 -2.35
N SER A 172 -14.82 -9.85 -2.20
CA SER A 172 -13.38 -10.09 -1.97
C SER A 172 -13.07 -11.03 -0.81
N PRO A 173 -13.69 -10.91 0.39
CA PRO A 173 -13.41 -11.79 1.52
C PRO A 173 -13.73 -13.26 1.27
N PHE A 174 -14.70 -13.58 0.40
CA PHE A 174 -15.03 -14.96 0.04
C PHE A 174 -13.91 -15.66 -0.76
N LEU A 175 -13.00 -14.89 -1.32
CA LEU A 175 -11.82 -15.38 -2.03
C LEU A 175 -10.52 -15.11 -1.25
N GLY A 176 -10.64 -14.92 0.07
CA GLY A 176 -9.51 -14.64 0.95
C GLY A 176 -8.92 -13.24 0.81
N GLY A 177 -9.59 -12.33 0.09
CA GLY A 177 -9.16 -10.96 -0.08
C GLY A 177 -9.52 -10.08 1.12
N ILE A 178 -8.80 -8.97 1.26
CA ILE A 178 -9.10 -7.90 2.22
C ILE A 178 -9.89 -6.78 1.56
N THR A 179 -10.46 -5.90 2.36
CA THR A 179 -11.11 -4.69 1.86
C THR A 179 -10.11 -3.80 1.10
N ALA A 180 -10.56 -3.26 -0.02
CA ALA A 180 -9.75 -2.43 -0.90
C ALA A 180 -10.47 -1.13 -1.25
N THR A 181 -9.69 -0.11 -1.61
CA THR A 181 -10.18 1.17 -2.14
C THR A 181 -9.38 1.56 -3.38
N ALA A 182 -9.82 2.61 -4.07
CA ALA A 182 -9.12 3.12 -5.23
C ALA A 182 -7.75 3.69 -4.87
N ALA A 183 -6.73 3.37 -5.68
CA ALA A 183 -5.37 3.85 -5.47
C ALA A 183 -5.04 4.96 -6.46
N ILE A 184 -5.06 6.22 -6.01
CA ILE A 184 -4.87 7.43 -6.82
C ILE A 184 -3.62 7.34 -7.70
N ALA A 185 -2.47 6.99 -7.10
CA ALA A 185 -1.19 6.94 -7.82
C ALA A 185 -1.19 5.92 -8.97
N ARG A 186 -1.75 4.72 -8.74
CA ARG A 186 -1.84 3.66 -9.76
C ARG A 186 -2.85 4.01 -10.85
N SER A 187 -3.99 4.56 -10.47
CA SER A 187 -5.02 5.00 -11.41
C SER A 187 -4.52 6.13 -12.30
N ALA A 188 -3.87 7.14 -11.72
CA ALA A 188 -3.26 8.23 -12.46
C ALA A 188 -2.13 7.74 -13.41
N ALA A 189 -1.31 6.77 -12.96
CA ALA A 189 -0.29 6.16 -13.81
C ALA A 189 -0.91 5.39 -14.99
N ASN A 190 -2.00 4.67 -14.75
CA ASN A 190 -2.74 3.95 -15.79
C ASN A 190 -3.27 4.89 -16.89
N VAL A 191 -3.91 5.99 -16.47
CA VAL A 191 -4.39 7.04 -17.41
C VAL A 191 -3.24 7.69 -18.17
N LYS A 192 -2.15 8.07 -17.48
CA LYS A 192 -0.95 8.62 -18.13
C LYS A 192 -0.30 7.66 -19.13
N SER A 193 -0.44 6.36 -18.92
CA SER A 193 0.03 5.32 -19.84
C SER A 193 -0.90 5.08 -21.02
N GLY A 194 -2.00 5.82 -21.12
CA GLY A 194 -2.92 5.77 -22.25
C GLY A 194 -4.14 4.86 -22.04
N ALA A 195 -4.45 4.47 -20.81
CA ALA A 195 -5.66 3.71 -20.56
C ALA A 195 -6.90 4.58 -20.79
N VAL A 196 -7.84 4.06 -21.58
CA VAL A 196 -9.11 4.72 -21.95
C VAL A 196 -10.33 3.91 -21.55
N SER A 197 -10.13 2.75 -20.91
CA SER A 197 -11.23 1.82 -20.61
C SER A 197 -10.96 1.08 -19.29
N PRO A 198 -12.00 0.70 -18.53
CA PRO A 198 -11.92 -0.16 -17.36
C PRO A 198 -11.29 -1.54 -17.65
N ILE A 199 -11.30 -1.99 -18.91
CA ILE A 199 -10.67 -3.25 -19.33
C ILE A 199 -9.19 -3.28 -18.97
N ALA A 200 -8.50 -2.14 -18.97
CA ALA A 200 -7.11 -2.06 -18.52
C ALA A 200 -6.93 -2.58 -17.08
N SER A 201 -7.85 -2.27 -16.19
CA SER A 201 -7.82 -2.76 -14.80
C SER A 201 -8.12 -4.26 -14.71
N VAL A 202 -9.02 -4.77 -15.55
CA VAL A 202 -9.33 -6.22 -15.63
C VAL A 202 -8.09 -6.99 -16.12
N ILE A 203 -7.44 -6.51 -17.19
CA ILE A 203 -6.21 -7.11 -17.70
C ILE A 203 -5.10 -7.07 -16.64
N HIS A 204 -4.98 -5.96 -15.90
CA HIS A 204 -4.03 -5.86 -14.79
C HIS A 204 -4.30 -6.92 -13.71
N ALA A 205 -5.54 -7.11 -13.31
CA ALA A 205 -5.92 -8.13 -12.31
C ALA A 205 -5.59 -9.55 -12.82
N LEU A 206 -5.87 -9.85 -14.09
CA LEU A 206 -5.54 -11.13 -14.72
C LEU A 206 -4.02 -11.35 -14.79
N LEU A 207 -3.24 -10.32 -15.11
CA LEU A 207 -1.78 -10.39 -15.12
C LEU A 207 -1.20 -10.63 -13.72
N VAL A 208 -1.79 -10.02 -12.68
CA VAL A 208 -1.39 -10.28 -11.29
C VAL A 208 -1.69 -11.71 -10.90
N LEU A 209 -2.88 -12.23 -11.24
CA LEU A 209 -3.23 -13.62 -11.00
C LEU A 209 -2.30 -14.58 -11.76
N PHE A 210 -2.02 -14.31 -13.03
CA PHE A 210 -1.06 -15.08 -13.82
C PHE A 210 0.34 -15.06 -13.18
N SER A 211 0.80 -13.89 -12.73
CA SER A 211 2.08 -13.76 -12.06
C SER A 211 2.15 -14.55 -10.76
N LEU A 212 1.05 -14.56 -10.00
CA LEU A 212 0.96 -15.35 -8.78
C LEU A 212 1.08 -16.87 -9.07
N LEU A 213 0.43 -17.35 -10.11
CA LEU A 213 0.41 -18.79 -10.43
C LEU A 213 1.73 -19.29 -11.05
N PHE A 214 2.33 -18.49 -11.92
CA PHE A 214 3.49 -18.94 -12.71
C PHE A 214 4.82 -18.40 -12.23
N PHE A 215 4.84 -17.23 -11.59
CA PHE A 215 6.04 -16.52 -11.17
C PHE A 215 6.19 -16.37 -9.66
N ALA A 216 5.35 -17.00 -8.84
CA ALA A 216 5.43 -16.92 -7.37
C ALA A 216 6.82 -17.25 -6.85
N ASN A 217 7.43 -18.32 -7.35
CA ASN A 217 8.79 -18.71 -6.97
C ASN A 217 9.83 -17.65 -7.35
N ALA A 218 9.72 -17.07 -8.54
CA ALA A 218 10.62 -15.99 -8.98
C ALA A 218 10.43 -14.72 -8.15
N LEU A 219 9.17 -14.39 -7.82
CA LEU A 219 8.84 -13.25 -6.96
C LEU A 219 9.35 -13.44 -5.53
N SER A 220 9.49 -14.67 -5.05
CA SER A 220 10.05 -14.95 -3.72
C SER A 220 11.51 -14.54 -3.58
N TYR A 221 12.26 -14.42 -4.68
CA TYR A 221 13.65 -13.91 -4.67
C TYR A 221 13.74 -12.38 -4.62
N LEU A 222 12.62 -11.65 -4.67
CA LEU A 222 12.63 -10.19 -4.60
C LEU A 222 13.14 -9.71 -3.23
N PRO A 223 14.18 -8.86 -3.19
CA PRO A 223 14.68 -8.31 -1.92
C PRO A 223 13.70 -7.32 -1.32
N LEU A 224 13.46 -7.41 -0.02
CA LEU A 224 12.61 -6.44 0.69
C LEU A 224 13.17 -5.03 0.63
N SER A 225 14.49 -4.88 0.61
CA SER A 225 15.18 -3.61 0.45
C SER A 225 14.90 -2.94 -0.90
N SER A 226 14.76 -3.70 -2.01
CA SER A 226 14.35 -3.16 -3.31
C SER A 226 12.89 -2.72 -3.32
N MET A 227 12.00 -3.48 -2.67
CA MET A 227 10.60 -3.10 -2.50
C MET A 227 10.46 -1.84 -1.65
N ALA A 228 11.24 -1.70 -0.58
CA ALA A 228 11.28 -0.50 0.23
C ALA A 228 11.75 0.72 -0.57
N ALA A 229 12.76 0.57 -1.44
CA ALA A 229 13.22 1.62 -2.34
C ALA A 229 12.11 2.08 -3.31
N LEU A 230 11.33 1.14 -3.87
CA LEU A 230 10.15 1.47 -4.69
C LEU A 230 9.12 2.27 -3.89
N LEU A 231 8.77 1.81 -2.68
CA LEU A 231 7.81 2.50 -1.82
C LEU A 231 8.28 3.91 -1.45
N LEU A 232 9.56 4.10 -1.16
CA LEU A 232 10.14 5.43 -0.91
C LEU A 232 9.99 6.35 -2.13
N MET A 233 10.26 5.84 -3.32
CA MET A 233 10.10 6.62 -4.56
C MET A 233 8.63 6.99 -4.81
N VAL A 234 7.70 6.05 -4.59
CA VAL A 234 6.26 6.31 -4.71
C VAL A 234 5.82 7.36 -3.67
N ALA A 235 6.24 7.21 -2.42
CA ALA A 235 5.92 8.16 -1.35
C ALA A 235 6.45 9.57 -1.68
N TRP A 236 7.67 9.67 -2.21
CA TRP A 236 8.25 10.94 -2.65
C TRP A 236 7.44 11.61 -3.75
N HIS A 237 6.98 10.85 -4.75
CA HIS A 237 6.15 11.38 -5.83
C HIS A 237 4.74 11.76 -5.35
N MET A 238 4.19 11.02 -4.40
CA MET A 238 2.86 11.31 -3.82
C MET A 238 2.88 12.51 -2.89
N ALA A 239 3.98 12.76 -2.20
CA ALA A 239 4.08 13.86 -1.24
C ALA A 239 3.86 15.24 -1.87
N ASN A 240 4.12 15.39 -3.18
CA ASN A 240 3.92 16.63 -3.95
C ASN A 240 4.26 17.91 -3.16
N VAL A 241 5.44 17.92 -2.56
CA VAL A 241 5.92 18.99 -1.68
C VAL A 241 5.79 20.40 -2.30
N PRO A 242 6.04 20.60 -3.62
CA PRO A 242 5.84 21.91 -4.25
C PRO A 242 4.41 22.42 -4.14
N GLU A 243 3.41 21.53 -4.25
CA GLU A 243 2.00 21.91 -4.15
C GLU A 243 1.61 22.24 -2.71
N ILE A 244 2.11 21.49 -1.73
CA ILE A 244 1.92 21.79 -0.30
C ILE A 244 2.48 23.18 0.02
N ILE A 245 3.68 23.51 -0.46
CA ILE A 245 4.30 24.83 -0.26
C ILE A 245 3.48 25.92 -0.97
N ARG A 246 2.97 25.66 -2.17
CA ARG A 246 2.12 26.59 -2.92
C ARG A 246 0.81 26.87 -2.17
N LEU A 247 0.14 25.81 -1.69
CA LEU A 247 -1.05 25.90 -0.87
C LEU A 247 -0.78 26.72 0.41
N ALA A 248 0.26 26.38 1.15
CA ALA A 248 0.63 27.09 2.37
C ALA A 248 0.94 28.59 2.16
N ARG A 249 1.38 28.97 0.95
CA ARG A 249 1.65 30.39 0.62
C ARG A 249 0.44 31.18 0.11
N ARG A 250 -0.55 30.48 -0.47
CA ARG A 250 -1.71 31.14 -1.12
C ARG A 250 -3.00 31.01 -0.33
N SER A 251 -3.09 30.04 0.54
CA SER A 251 -4.29 29.76 1.35
C SER A 251 -4.44 30.75 2.50
N THR A 252 -5.66 30.90 2.96
CA THR A 252 -6.00 31.69 4.15
C THR A 252 -5.42 31.02 5.41
N LYS A 253 -5.26 31.80 6.50
CA LYS A 253 -4.78 31.26 7.78
C LYS A 253 -5.64 30.10 8.29
N ASN A 254 -6.93 30.14 8.03
CA ASN A 254 -7.88 29.08 8.42
C ASN A 254 -7.62 27.77 7.67
N GLU A 255 -7.43 27.85 6.35
CA GLU A 255 -7.11 26.68 5.51
C GLU A 255 -5.76 26.08 5.87
N ILE A 256 -4.77 26.93 6.16
CA ILE A 256 -3.46 26.50 6.63
C ILE A 256 -3.57 25.76 7.98
N ALA A 257 -4.38 26.30 8.90
CA ALA A 257 -4.63 25.62 10.20
C ALA A 257 -5.26 24.24 10.02
N VAL A 258 -6.27 24.11 9.14
CA VAL A 258 -6.89 22.82 8.82
C VAL A 258 -5.86 21.87 8.20
N LEU A 259 -5.08 22.33 7.20
CA LEU A 259 -4.06 21.53 6.52
C LEU A 259 -3.04 20.94 7.51
N PHE A 260 -2.44 21.79 8.35
CA PHE A 260 -1.44 21.33 9.30
C PHE A 260 -2.03 20.48 10.42
N THR A 261 -3.24 20.79 10.89
CA THR A 261 -3.94 19.95 11.88
C THR A 261 -4.19 18.56 11.34
N CYS A 262 -4.75 18.44 10.10
CA CYS A 262 -4.96 17.16 9.45
C CYS A 262 -3.63 16.41 9.25
N LEU A 263 -2.58 17.08 8.77
CA LEU A 263 -1.27 16.47 8.56
C LEU A 263 -0.70 15.88 9.87
N ILE A 264 -0.71 16.67 10.93
CA ILE A 264 -0.18 16.25 12.24
C ILE A 264 -1.00 15.09 12.80
N LEU A 265 -2.33 15.17 12.73
CA LEU A 265 -3.21 14.10 13.23
C LEU A 265 -3.06 12.81 12.42
N THR A 266 -2.89 12.91 11.09
CA THR A 266 -2.65 11.72 10.25
C THR A 266 -1.34 11.02 10.62
N VAL A 267 -0.29 11.79 10.93
CA VAL A 267 1.03 11.24 11.28
C VAL A 267 1.04 10.66 12.69
N LEU A 268 0.43 11.35 13.66
CA LEU A 268 0.50 10.96 15.08
C LEU A 268 -0.53 9.90 15.49
N PHE A 269 -1.68 9.91 14.86
CA PHE A 269 -2.80 9.04 15.24
C PHE A 269 -3.22 8.15 14.05
N ASP A 270 -4.24 8.60 13.32
CA ASP A 270 -4.83 7.85 12.23
C ASP A 270 -5.52 8.82 11.25
N MET A 271 -5.62 8.40 9.99
CA MET A 271 -6.25 9.15 8.91
C MET A 271 -7.75 9.39 9.19
N VAL A 272 -8.45 8.46 9.83
CA VAL A 272 -9.88 8.61 10.17
C VAL A 272 -10.09 9.74 11.16
N ILE A 273 -9.27 9.79 12.22
CA ILE A 273 -9.30 10.88 13.21
C ILE A 273 -8.96 12.21 12.54
N ALA A 274 -7.94 12.22 11.70
CA ALA A 274 -7.51 13.43 11.00
C ALA A 274 -8.62 14.00 10.11
N ILE A 275 -9.30 13.16 9.33
CA ILE A 275 -10.43 13.57 8.47
C ILE A 275 -11.59 14.08 9.32
N SER A 276 -11.98 13.35 10.36
CA SER A 276 -13.09 13.73 11.24
C SER A 276 -12.85 15.09 11.89
N VAL A 277 -11.68 15.30 12.47
CA VAL A 277 -11.31 16.58 13.10
C VAL A 277 -11.14 17.68 12.04
N GLY A 278 -10.58 17.35 10.88
CA GLY A 278 -10.39 18.29 9.77
C GLY A 278 -11.71 18.84 9.25
N VAL A 279 -12.69 17.96 9.03
CA VAL A 279 -14.05 18.37 8.58
C VAL A 279 -14.74 19.21 9.64
N LEU A 280 -14.68 18.83 10.92
CA LEU A 280 -15.24 19.63 12.02
C LEU A 280 -14.56 21.00 12.10
N LEU A 281 -13.25 21.06 12.06
CA LEU A 281 -12.49 22.30 12.12
C LEU A 281 -12.79 23.20 10.92
N ALA A 282 -12.82 22.64 9.70
CA ALA A 282 -13.16 23.37 8.50
C ALA A 282 -14.58 23.94 8.57
N SER A 283 -15.55 23.14 9.04
CA SER A 283 -16.93 23.58 9.22
C SER A 283 -17.05 24.73 10.21
N LEU A 284 -16.37 24.64 11.35
CA LEU A 284 -16.35 25.71 12.36
C LEU A 284 -15.70 27.01 11.86
N LEU A 285 -14.61 26.89 11.08
CA LEU A 285 -13.91 28.04 10.54
C LEU A 285 -14.64 28.68 9.35
N PHE A 286 -15.48 27.91 8.65
CA PHE A 286 -16.30 28.42 7.54
C PHE A 286 -17.53 29.19 8.03
N ILE A 287 -18.09 28.85 9.20
CA ILE A 287 -19.26 29.55 9.80
C ILE A 287 -18.87 30.94 10.33
N ARG A 288 -17.60 31.22 10.56
CA ARG A 288 -17.09 32.47 11.09
C ARG A 288 -16.72 33.46 9.98
#